data_b075d29eaa858b201285450d21bfba59
#
_entry.id   b075d29eaa858b201285450d21bfba59
#
_cell.length_a   1.000
_cell.length_b   1.000
_cell.length_c   1.000
_cell.angle_alpha   90.00
_cell.angle_beta   90.00
_cell.angle_gamma   90.00
#
_symmetry.space_group_name_H-M   'P 1'
#
loop_
_entity.id
_entity.type
_entity.pdbx_description
1 polymer ?
#
loop_
_entity_poly.entity_id
_entity_poly.type
_entity_poly.pdbx_seq_one_letter_code
_entity_poly.pdbx_strand_id
1 'polypeptide(L)'
;MITSNEETLNRLKTGDESVFDTVYKQYYRGLCAFASQYVAETETEEIVQEVMMWLWENRSALIPEMSLKSLLFTMVKNKCLNNITHNQIKQRVHEALYARFEEQFEDPDFYMESELIALAAKAIHALPEEYRKAFEMNRFGHLTYNEIAERTGVSPKTIAYRISQSLKILRTELKDYMPLLTALLH
;
A
#
# COMPACT_ATOMS: atom_id res chain seq x y z
N MET A 1 6.82 -28.83 2.90
CA MET A 1 5.60 -28.74 2.08
C MET A 1 5.04 -27.35 2.31
N ILE A 2 4.89 -26.58 1.26
CA ILE A 2 4.30 -25.23 1.36
C ILE A 2 2.82 -25.45 1.63
N THR A 3 2.35 -25.10 2.79
CA THR A 3 0.95 -24.93 3.14
C THR A 3 0.32 -23.95 2.16
N SER A 4 -0.99 -24.01 1.94
CA SER A 4 -1.67 -23.05 1.07
C SER A 4 -1.39 -21.60 1.57
N ASN A 5 -1.46 -20.61 0.69
CA ASN A 5 -1.26 -19.20 1.06
C ASN A 5 -2.17 -18.82 2.24
N GLU A 6 -3.43 -19.22 2.20
CA GLU A 6 -4.42 -18.96 3.26
C GLU A 6 -4.01 -19.57 4.60
N GLU A 7 -3.55 -20.82 4.61
CA GLU A 7 -3.06 -21.47 5.83
C GLU A 7 -1.82 -20.76 6.40
N THR A 8 -0.90 -20.36 5.53
CA THR A 8 0.29 -19.59 5.91
C THR A 8 -0.10 -18.27 6.57
N LEU A 9 -1.02 -17.51 5.97
CA LEU A 9 -1.51 -16.25 6.52
C LEU A 9 -2.24 -16.43 7.85
N ASN A 10 -3.09 -17.44 7.97
CA ASN A 10 -3.79 -17.75 9.22
C ASN A 10 -2.82 -18.08 10.36
N ARG A 11 -1.78 -18.86 10.08
CA ARG A 11 -0.74 -19.20 11.06
C ARG A 11 0.14 -17.98 11.41
N LEU A 12 0.48 -17.14 10.45
CA LEU A 12 1.17 -15.86 10.72
C LEU A 12 0.33 -14.99 11.66
N LYS A 13 -0.99 -14.85 11.42
CA LYS A 13 -1.90 -14.07 12.28
C LYS A 13 -1.87 -14.52 13.74
N THR A 14 -1.73 -15.82 13.98
CA THR A 14 -1.64 -16.39 15.35
C THR A 14 -0.25 -16.25 15.97
N GLY A 15 0.73 -15.69 15.25
CA GLY A 15 2.08 -15.47 15.76
C GLY A 15 2.99 -16.69 15.69
N ASP A 16 2.76 -17.58 14.73
CA ASP A 16 3.60 -18.77 14.53
C ASP A 16 4.96 -18.37 13.94
N GLU A 17 5.98 -18.32 14.81
CA GLU A 17 7.35 -17.96 14.45
C GLU A 17 7.97 -18.93 13.43
N SER A 18 7.61 -20.22 13.46
CA SER A 18 8.15 -21.20 12.54
C SER A 18 7.66 -20.97 11.11
N VAL A 19 6.43 -20.50 10.97
CA VAL A 19 5.87 -20.09 9.67
C VAL A 19 6.51 -18.80 9.19
N PHE A 20 6.73 -17.84 10.07
CA PHE A 20 7.45 -16.62 9.73
C PHE A 20 8.88 -16.90 9.23
N ASP A 21 9.62 -17.78 9.91
CA ASP A 21 10.96 -18.20 9.47
C ASP A 21 10.93 -18.87 8.09
N THR A 22 9.89 -19.67 7.83
CA THR A 22 9.69 -20.30 6.51
C THR A 22 9.42 -19.27 5.42
N VAL A 23 8.53 -18.31 5.68
CA VAL A 23 8.22 -17.18 4.78
C VAL A 23 9.46 -16.34 4.53
N TYR A 24 10.21 -16.00 5.58
CA TYR A 24 11.45 -15.25 5.47
C TYR A 24 12.44 -15.94 4.53
N LYS A 25 12.74 -17.21 4.77
CA LYS A 25 13.67 -18.01 3.93
C LYS A 25 13.21 -18.14 2.48
N GLN A 26 11.90 -18.24 2.27
CA GLN A 26 11.32 -18.40 0.94
C GLN A 26 11.41 -17.12 0.11
N TYR A 27 11.11 -15.97 0.70
CA TYR A 27 10.96 -14.73 -0.06
C TYR A 27 12.18 -13.81 -0.01
N TYR A 28 12.97 -13.83 1.04
CA TYR A 28 14.05 -12.86 1.29
C TYR A 28 14.99 -12.68 0.10
N ARG A 29 15.52 -13.78 -0.46
CA ARG A 29 16.43 -13.72 -1.61
C ARG A 29 15.78 -13.15 -2.86
N GLY A 30 14.54 -13.53 -3.13
CA GLY A 30 13.78 -13.03 -4.29
C GLY A 30 13.46 -11.53 -4.15
N LEU A 31 13.10 -11.08 -2.95
CA LEU A 31 12.86 -9.68 -2.65
C LEU A 31 14.14 -8.84 -2.75
N CYS A 32 15.28 -9.34 -2.25
CA CYS A 32 16.56 -8.68 -2.43
C CYS A 32 16.98 -8.59 -3.92
N ALA A 33 16.85 -9.68 -4.67
CA ALA A 33 17.15 -9.67 -6.10
C ALA A 33 16.23 -8.72 -6.89
N PHE A 34 15.00 -8.55 -6.43
CA PHE A 34 14.09 -7.56 -7.00
C PHE A 34 14.49 -6.12 -6.64
N ALA A 35 14.73 -5.83 -5.37
CA ALA A 35 15.09 -4.50 -4.91
C ALA A 35 16.42 -4.01 -5.48
N SER A 36 17.44 -4.89 -5.63
CA SER A 36 18.77 -4.57 -6.17
C SER A 36 18.77 -4.06 -7.62
N GLN A 37 17.66 -4.22 -8.34
CA GLN A 37 17.51 -3.65 -9.68
C GLN A 37 17.26 -2.13 -9.64
N TYR A 38 16.91 -1.57 -8.48
CA TYR A 38 16.43 -0.19 -8.32
C TYR A 38 17.22 0.62 -7.32
N VAL A 39 17.80 -0.01 -6.31
CA VAL A 39 18.55 0.64 -5.23
C VAL A 39 19.90 -0.05 -5.00
N ALA A 40 20.82 0.61 -4.27
CA ALA A 40 22.12 0.05 -3.95
C ALA A 40 22.00 -1.20 -3.04
N GLU A 41 22.99 -2.08 -3.06
CA GLU A 41 22.99 -3.34 -2.33
C GLU A 41 22.78 -3.14 -0.81
N THR A 42 23.40 -2.12 -0.23
CA THR A 42 23.24 -1.75 1.18
C THR A 42 21.81 -1.34 1.53
N GLU A 43 21.14 -0.61 0.66
CA GLU A 43 19.74 -0.17 0.82
C GLU A 43 18.76 -1.32 0.57
N THR A 44 19.13 -2.25 -0.32
CA THR A 44 18.33 -3.44 -0.65
C THR A 44 18.04 -4.29 0.60
N GLU A 45 19.08 -4.62 1.36
CA GLU A 45 18.93 -5.45 2.57
C GLU A 45 18.10 -4.74 3.63
N GLU A 46 18.33 -3.44 3.84
CA GLU A 46 17.57 -2.61 4.78
C GLU A 46 16.08 -2.57 4.43
N ILE A 47 15.75 -2.29 3.16
CA ILE A 47 14.36 -2.26 2.68
C ILE A 47 13.66 -3.59 2.91
N VAL A 48 14.31 -4.71 2.54
CA VAL A 48 13.70 -6.04 2.68
C VAL A 48 13.53 -6.43 4.15
N GLN A 49 14.50 -6.11 5.01
CA GLN A 49 14.39 -6.35 6.45
C GLN A 49 13.25 -5.55 7.07
N GLU A 50 13.09 -4.27 6.70
CA GLU A 50 11.97 -3.45 7.15
C GLU A 50 10.62 -4.02 6.72
N VAL A 51 10.50 -4.54 5.49
CA VAL A 51 9.26 -5.18 5.01
C VAL A 51 8.97 -6.44 5.80
N MET A 52 9.97 -7.28 6.08
CA MET A 52 9.77 -8.48 6.88
C MET A 52 9.41 -8.17 8.34
N MET A 53 10.04 -7.14 8.93
CA MET A 53 9.69 -6.68 10.27
C MET A 53 8.27 -6.14 10.32
N TRP A 54 7.88 -5.32 9.33
CA TRP A 54 6.51 -4.84 9.19
C TRP A 54 5.50 -6.00 9.10
N LEU A 55 5.79 -7.04 8.30
CA LEU A 55 4.93 -8.22 8.18
C LEU A 55 4.68 -8.87 9.55
N TRP A 56 5.74 -9.02 10.35
CA TRP A 56 5.62 -9.60 11.68
C TRP A 56 4.83 -8.74 12.66
N GLU A 57 5.10 -7.45 12.68
CA GLU A 57 4.43 -6.49 13.57
C GLU A 57 2.94 -6.35 13.24
N ASN A 58 2.59 -6.37 11.96
CA ASN A 58 1.21 -6.15 11.49
C ASN A 58 0.48 -7.45 11.12
N ARG A 59 0.99 -8.62 11.53
CA ARG A 59 0.46 -9.93 11.17
C ARG A 59 -1.03 -10.12 11.50
N SER A 60 -1.53 -9.48 12.55
CA SER A 60 -2.94 -9.55 12.95
C SER A 60 -3.90 -8.92 11.93
N ALA A 61 -3.41 -7.96 11.14
CA ALA A 61 -4.18 -7.28 10.10
C ALA A 61 -4.17 -8.02 8.74
N LEU A 62 -3.41 -9.12 8.61
CA LEU A 62 -3.35 -9.86 7.35
C LEU A 62 -4.71 -10.47 7.01
N ILE A 63 -5.07 -10.42 5.73
CA ILE A 63 -6.31 -10.99 5.18
C ILE A 63 -5.96 -12.37 4.60
N PRO A 64 -6.61 -13.46 5.04
CA PRO A 64 -6.27 -14.83 4.60
C PRO A 64 -6.34 -15.03 3.08
N GLU A 65 -7.23 -14.30 2.41
CA GLU A 65 -7.43 -14.34 0.96
C GLU A 65 -6.36 -13.56 0.19
N MET A 66 -5.56 -12.73 0.88
CA MET A 66 -4.52 -11.90 0.25
C MET A 66 -3.32 -12.75 -0.19
N SER A 67 -2.76 -12.46 -1.36
CA SER A 67 -1.49 -13.03 -1.79
C SER A 67 -0.33 -12.45 -0.98
N LEU A 68 0.28 -13.28 -0.13
CA LEU A 68 1.44 -12.88 0.66
C LEU A 68 2.61 -12.45 -0.25
N LYS A 69 2.79 -13.15 -1.38
CA LYS A 69 3.81 -12.80 -2.37
C LYS A 69 3.58 -11.39 -2.91
N SER A 70 2.37 -11.12 -3.42
CA SER A 70 2.03 -9.81 -3.98
C SER A 70 2.17 -8.69 -2.93
N LEU A 71 1.73 -8.92 -1.69
CA LEU A 71 1.91 -7.97 -0.59
C LEU A 71 3.39 -7.61 -0.41
N LEU A 72 4.26 -8.62 -0.24
CA LEU A 72 5.68 -8.39 0.02
C LEU A 72 6.38 -7.67 -1.12
N PHE A 73 6.14 -8.08 -2.38
CA PHE A 73 6.74 -7.44 -3.55
C PHE A 73 6.24 -6.01 -3.74
N THR A 74 4.95 -5.73 -3.52
CA THR A 74 4.39 -4.37 -3.59
C THR A 74 4.99 -3.47 -2.52
N MET A 75 5.16 -3.96 -1.30
CA MET A 75 5.79 -3.19 -0.23
C MET A 75 7.25 -2.86 -0.54
N VAL A 76 8.03 -3.83 -1.02
CA VAL A 76 9.43 -3.60 -1.43
C VAL A 76 9.48 -2.60 -2.57
N LYS A 77 8.63 -2.75 -3.60
CA LYS A 77 8.50 -1.79 -4.70
C LYS A 77 8.29 -0.36 -4.18
N ASN A 78 7.28 -0.16 -3.35
CA ASN A 78 6.94 1.16 -2.84
C ASN A 78 8.08 1.77 -2.01
N LYS A 79 8.76 0.97 -1.17
CA LYS A 79 9.93 1.44 -0.42
C LYS A 79 11.11 1.80 -1.32
N CYS A 80 11.37 1.03 -2.38
CA CYS A 80 12.39 1.39 -3.38
C CYS A 80 12.06 2.71 -4.07
N LEU A 81 10.80 2.91 -4.49
CA LEU A 81 10.36 4.15 -5.12
C LEU A 81 10.50 5.35 -4.19
N ASN A 82 10.11 5.19 -2.93
CA ASN A 82 10.26 6.24 -1.92
C ASN A 82 11.74 6.59 -1.68
N ASN A 83 12.61 5.57 -1.60
CA ASN A 83 14.05 5.76 -1.45
C ASN A 83 14.63 6.54 -2.64
N ILE A 84 14.31 6.14 -3.88
CA ILE A 84 14.72 6.82 -5.10
C ILE A 84 14.24 8.28 -5.11
N THR A 85 12.99 8.52 -4.72
CA THR A 85 12.40 9.87 -4.69
C THR A 85 13.09 10.74 -3.64
N HIS A 86 13.44 10.18 -2.49
CA HIS A 86 14.14 10.90 -1.42
C HIS A 86 15.60 11.22 -1.81
N ASN A 87 16.27 10.31 -2.51
CA ASN A 87 17.68 10.44 -2.88
C ASN A 87 17.90 11.21 -4.20
N GLN A 88 16.85 11.44 -5.00
CA GLN A 88 16.95 12.10 -6.31
C GLN A 88 15.96 13.26 -6.46
N ILE A 89 16.46 14.49 -6.28
CA ILE A 89 15.79 15.75 -6.65
C ILE A 89 15.71 15.87 -8.20
N LYS A 90 15.43 14.81 -8.96
CA LYS A 90 15.32 14.84 -10.42
C LYS A 90 14.10 14.07 -10.93
N GLN A 91 13.05 14.80 -11.16
CA GLN A 91 11.73 14.42 -11.68
C GLN A 91 11.74 13.51 -12.94
N ARG A 92 12.77 13.55 -13.78
CA ARG A 92 12.85 12.77 -15.03
C ARG A 92 13.20 11.29 -14.86
N VAL A 93 13.84 10.90 -13.79
CA VAL A 93 14.22 9.50 -13.53
C VAL A 93 13.06 8.71 -12.90
N HIS A 94 12.20 9.39 -12.19
CA HIS A 94 11.04 8.81 -11.53
C HIS A 94 10.02 8.24 -12.53
N GLU A 95 9.69 8.98 -13.60
CA GLU A 95 8.72 8.52 -14.62
C GLU A 95 9.22 7.28 -15.39
N ALA A 96 10.50 7.24 -15.74
CA ALA A 96 11.10 6.11 -16.45
C ALA A 96 11.19 4.84 -15.59
N LEU A 97 11.42 4.99 -14.28
CA LEU A 97 11.43 3.88 -13.32
C LEU A 97 10.02 3.37 -13.02
N TYR A 98 9.04 4.26 -12.90
CA TYR A 98 7.62 3.89 -12.71
C TYR A 98 7.11 3.03 -13.87
N ALA A 99 7.39 3.42 -15.12
CA ALA A 99 7.01 2.65 -16.30
C ALA A 99 7.64 1.24 -16.33
N ARG A 100 8.92 1.12 -15.91
CA ARG A 100 9.59 -0.19 -15.81
C ARG A 100 9.01 -1.07 -14.70
N PHE A 101 8.53 -0.47 -13.60
CA PHE A 101 7.84 -1.20 -12.54
C PHE A 101 6.49 -1.72 -12.99
N GLU A 102 5.73 -0.97 -13.80
CA GLU A 102 4.44 -1.42 -14.35
C GLU A 102 4.61 -2.58 -15.32
N GLU A 103 5.58 -2.50 -16.26
CA GLU A 103 5.82 -3.57 -17.26
C GLU A 103 6.25 -4.92 -16.63
N GLN A 104 6.93 -4.91 -15.48
CA GLN A 104 7.40 -6.14 -14.82
C GLN A 104 6.38 -6.78 -13.89
N PHE A 105 5.28 -6.10 -13.57
CA PHE A 105 4.23 -6.57 -12.67
C PHE A 105 2.94 -7.02 -13.41
N GLU A 106 3.06 -7.66 -14.56
CA GLU A 106 2.00 -8.50 -15.10
C GLU A 106 1.98 -9.86 -14.37
N ASP A 107 1.70 -9.85 -13.06
CA ASP A 107 1.49 -11.09 -12.30
C ASP A 107 -0.02 -11.34 -12.14
N PRO A 108 -0.52 -12.53 -12.49
CA PRO A 108 -1.95 -12.89 -12.37
C PRO A 108 -2.51 -12.85 -10.93
N ASP A 109 -1.68 -12.74 -9.91
CA ASP A 109 -2.08 -12.58 -8.51
C ASP A 109 -2.61 -11.16 -8.16
N PHE A 110 -2.81 -10.32 -9.15
CA PHE A 110 -3.45 -9.00 -9.08
C PHE A 110 -4.89 -9.02 -8.50
N TYR A 111 -5.46 -10.20 -8.36
CA TYR A 111 -6.82 -10.38 -7.86
C TYR A 111 -7.02 -9.97 -6.39
N MET A 112 -5.98 -9.84 -5.61
CA MET A 112 -6.10 -9.67 -4.15
C MET A 112 -5.78 -8.26 -3.66
N GLU A 113 -5.06 -7.48 -4.44
CA GLU A 113 -5.10 -6.03 -4.35
C GLU A 113 -6.56 -5.54 -4.53
N SER A 114 -7.35 -6.28 -5.33
CA SER A 114 -8.76 -5.97 -5.60
C SER A 114 -9.67 -6.04 -4.36
N GLU A 115 -9.45 -6.94 -3.39
CA GLU A 115 -10.31 -7.01 -2.20
C GLU A 115 -10.06 -5.85 -1.23
N LEU A 116 -8.80 -5.51 -0.99
CA LEU A 116 -8.47 -4.36 -0.14
C LEU A 116 -8.87 -3.04 -0.82
N ILE A 117 -8.66 -2.94 -2.13
CA ILE A 117 -9.14 -1.82 -2.95
C ILE A 117 -10.68 -1.79 -2.95
N ALA A 118 -11.35 -2.94 -3.07
CA ALA A 118 -12.80 -3.03 -3.02
C ALA A 118 -13.37 -2.63 -1.65
N LEU A 119 -12.71 -3.03 -0.55
CA LEU A 119 -13.06 -2.59 0.80
C LEU A 119 -12.88 -1.08 0.97
N ALA A 120 -11.77 -0.54 0.49
CA ALA A 120 -11.52 0.91 0.51
C ALA A 120 -12.53 1.66 -0.36
N ALA A 121 -12.81 1.17 -1.57
CA ALA A 121 -13.81 1.74 -2.47
C ALA A 121 -15.22 1.71 -1.86
N LYS A 122 -15.60 0.60 -1.22
CA LYS A 122 -16.87 0.47 -0.50
C LYS A 122 -16.97 1.47 0.64
N ALA A 123 -15.92 1.62 1.44
CA ALA A 123 -15.88 2.60 2.53
C ALA A 123 -15.95 4.04 2.02
N ILE A 124 -15.25 4.36 0.92
CA ILE A 124 -15.32 5.67 0.26
C ILE A 124 -16.75 5.91 -0.27
N HIS A 125 -17.36 4.91 -0.90
CA HIS A 125 -18.72 5.03 -1.43
C HIS A 125 -19.78 5.22 -0.33
N ALA A 126 -19.54 4.71 0.87
CA ALA A 126 -20.40 4.88 2.04
C ALA A 126 -20.28 6.26 2.71
N LEU A 127 -19.28 7.07 2.34
CA LEU A 127 -19.18 8.45 2.83
C LEU A 127 -20.41 9.28 2.44
N PRO A 128 -20.84 10.25 3.28
CA PRO A 128 -21.81 11.25 2.89
C PRO A 128 -21.39 11.91 1.56
N GLU A 129 -22.34 12.15 0.67
CA GLU A 129 -22.10 12.59 -0.72
C GLU A 129 -21.15 13.79 -0.82
N GLU A 130 -21.36 14.79 0.03
CA GLU A 130 -20.54 16.01 0.07
C GLU A 130 -19.09 15.76 0.53
N TYR A 131 -18.90 14.81 1.43
CA TYR A 131 -17.58 14.40 1.91
C TYR A 131 -16.86 13.56 0.87
N ARG A 132 -17.57 12.59 0.26
CA ARG A 132 -17.06 11.74 -0.80
C ARG A 132 -16.60 12.57 -1.99
N LYS A 133 -17.42 13.48 -2.52
CA LYS A 133 -17.07 14.36 -3.64
C LYS A 133 -15.79 15.16 -3.36
N ALA A 134 -15.70 15.79 -2.18
CA ALA A 134 -14.51 16.55 -1.82
C ALA A 134 -13.27 15.67 -1.71
N PHE A 135 -13.41 14.48 -1.12
CA PHE A 135 -12.32 13.51 -0.98
C PHE A 135 -11.85 12.98 -2.34
N GLU A 136 -12.76 12.56 -3.21
CA GLU A 136 -12.46 12.03 -4.55
C GLU A 136 -11.78 13.09 -5.44
N MET A 137 -12.30 14.31 -5.45
CA MET A 137 -11.69 15.43 -6.19
C MET A 137 -10.26 15.73 -5.73
N ASN A 138 -10.00 15.65 -4.44
CA ASN A 138 -8.66 15.88 -3.91
C ASN A 138 -7.72 14.69 -4.15
N ARG A 139 -8.15 13.47 -3.80
CA ARG A 139 -7.28 12.29 -3.81
C ARG A 139 -7.03 11.73 -5.22
N PHE A 140 -8.09 11.63 -6.03
CA PHE A 140 -8.03 11.04 -7.37
C PHE A 140 -8.01 12.11 -8.48
N GLY A 141 -8.64 13.26 -8.23
CA GLY A 141 -8.63 14.39 -9.16
C GLY A 141 -7.41 15.30 -9.02
N HIS A 142 -6.53 15.07 -8.02
CA HIS A 142 -5.36 15.87 -7.72
C HIS A 142 -5.62 17.38 -7.58
N LEU A 143 -6.86 17.76 -7.22
CA LEU A 143 -7.26 19.15 -7.08
C LEU A 143 -6.88 19.68 -5.70
N THR A 144 -6.44 20.94 -5.66
CA THR A 144 -6.22 21.69 -4.42
C THR A 144 -7.54 22.05 -3.76
N TYR A 145 -7.52 22.37 -2.47
CA TYR A 145 -8.71 22.80 -1.74
C TYR A 145 -9.36 24.06 -2.34
N ASN A 146 -8.57 24.96 -2.93
CA ASN A 146 -9.08 26.16 -3.60
C ASN A 146 -9.83 25.79 -4.88
N GLU A 147 -9.27 24.94 -5.73
CA GLU A 147 -9.91 24.50 -6.97
C GLU A 147 -11.20 23.71 -6.71
N ILE A 148 -11.23 22.87 -5.67
CA ILE A 148 -12.44 22.18 -5.26
C ILE A 148 -13.49 23.16 -4.75
N ALA A 149 -13.08 24.15 -3.98
CA ALA A 149 -13.95 25.21 -3.45
C ALA A 149 -14.62 25.99 -4.57
N GLU A 150 -13.86 26.41 -5.58
CA GLU A 150 -14.37 27.09 -6.78
C GLU A 150 -15.39 26.22 -7.55
N ARG A 151 -15.07 24.92 -7.77
CA ARG A 151 -15.95 24.01 -8.50
C ARG A 151 -17.24 23.67 -7.77
N THR A 152 -17.20 23.66 -6.43
CA THR A 152 -18.34 23.26 -5.59
C THR A 152 -19.11 24.43 -4.99
N GLY A 153 -18.65 25.68 -5.19
CA GLY A 153 -19.29 26.89 -4.69
C GLY A 153 -19.26 27.04 -3.17
N VAL A 154 -18.27 26.43 -2.48
CA VAL A 154 -18.09 26.54 -1.03
C VAL A 154 -16.72 27.11 -0.67
N SER A 155 -16.49 27.45 0.61
CA SER A 155 -15.19 27.97 1.03
C SER A 155 -14.10 26.87 1.07
N PRO A 156 -12.81 27.21 0.86
CA PRO A 156 -11.70 26.27 1.04
C PRO A 156 -11.66 25.66 2.45
N LYS A 157 -12.09 26.39 3.46
CA LYS A 157 -12.22 25.93 4.84
C LYS A 157 -13.28 24.83 4.96
N THR A 158 -14.38 24.95 4.23
CA THR A 158 -15.43 23.92 4.15
C THR A 158 -14.89 22.65 3.49
N ILE A 159 -14.10 22.77 2.42
CA ILE A 159 -13.46 21.62 1.75
C ILE A 159 -12.47 20.94 2.71
N ALA A 160 -11.60 21.68 3.37
CA ALA A 160 -10.68 21.14 4.37
C ALA A 160 -11.42 20.36 5.48
N TYR A 161 -12.53 20.89 5.97
CA TYR A 161 -13.38 20.21 6.94
C TYR A 161 -13.97 18.91 6.37
N ARG A 162 -14.55 18.95 5.16
CA ARG A 162 -15.15 17.77 4.51
C ARG A 162 -14.11 16.66 4.33
N ILE A 163 -12.92 16.97 3.85
CA ILE A 163 -11.82 16.01 3.67
C ILE A 163 -11.36 15.46 5.02
N SER A 164 -11.22 16.29 6.04
CA SER A 164 -10.85 15.86 7.38
C SER A 164 -11.87 14.89 7.98
N GLN A 165 -13.16 15.14 7.80
CA GLN A 165 -14.23 14.24 8.26
C GLN A 165 -14.24 12.93 7.46
N SER A 166 -14.02 12.98 6.13
CA SER A 166 -13.85 11.78 5.31
C SER A 166 -12.75 10.88 5.84
N LEU A 167 -11.57 11.45 6.09
CA LEU A 167 -10.43 10.71 6.63
C LEU A 167 -10.72 10.11 8.01
N LYS A 168 -11.45 10.82 8.86
CA LYS A 168 -11.85 10.32 10.18
C LYS A 168 -12.79 9.12 10.06
N ILE A 169 -13.79 9.18 9.20
CA ILE A 169 -14.73 8.09 8.94
C ILE A 169 -13.98 6.88 8.37
N LEU A 170 -13.17 7.09 7.32
CA LEU A 170 -12.40 6.02 6.69
C LEU A 170 -11.43 5.33 7.67
N ARG A 171 -10.77 6.09 8.55
CA ARG A 171 -9.92 5.50 9.60
C ARG A 171 -10.70 4.62 10.57
N THR A 172 -11.96 4.95 10.85
CA THR A 172 -12.80 4.14 11.73
C THR A 172 -13.27 2.88 11.03
N GLU A 173 -13.79 3.01 9.81
CA GLU A 173 -14.32 1.89 9.00
C GLU A 173 -13.23 0.89 8.59
N LEU A 174 -12.03 1.39 8.30
CA LEU A 174 -10.90 0.59 7.82
C LEU A 174 -9.84 0.34 8.90
N LYS A 175 -10.19 0.52 10.17
CA LYS A 175 -9.25 0.47 11.30
C LYS A 175 -8.37 -0.78 11.28
N ASP A 176 -8.97 -1.94 11.05
CA ASP A 176 -8.26 -3.22 11.08
C ASP A 176 -7.38 -3.45 9.84
N TYR A 177 -7.62 -2.70 8.77
CA TYR A 177 -6.89 -2.78 7.49
C TYR A 177 -5.94 -1.61 7.26
N MET A 178 -5.92 -0.61 8.16
CA MET A 178 -5.06 0.58 8.03
C MET A 178 -3.58 0.25 7.82
N PRO A 179 -2.98 -0.72 8.51
CA PRO A 179 -1.58 -1.08 8.27
C PRO A 179 -1.33 -1.54 6.83
N LEU A 180 -2.21 -2.39 6.29
CA LEU A 180 -2.11 -2.89 4.90
C LEU A 180 -2.31 -1.77 3.88
N LEU A 181 -3.34 -0.93 4.07
CA LEU A 181 -3.59 0.21 3.19
C LEU A 181 -2.42 1.20 3.19
N THR A 182 -1.82 1.46 4.34
CA THR A 182 -0.66 2.34 4.44
C THR A 182 0.55 1.76 3.71
N ALA A 183 0.76 0.45 3.83
CA ALA A 183 1.87 -0.24 3.17
C ALA A 183 1.73 -0.30 1.64
N LEU A 184 0.49 -0.40 1.14
CA LEU A 184 0.22 -0.48 -0.30
C LEU A 184 0.13 0.91 -0.99
N LEU A 185 -0.14 1.98 -0.24
CA LEU A 185 -0.32 3.32 -0.79
C LEU A 185 0.89 4.25 -0.61
N HIS A 186 1.91 3.82 0.13
CA HIS A 186 3.16 4.54 0.38
C HIS A 186 4.33 3.80 -0.17
#